data_d60550b7606ad63c3af15257d6ad8f60
#
_entry.id   d60550b7606ad63c3af15257d6ad8f60
#
_cell.length_a   1.000
_cell.length_b   1.000
_cell.length_c   1.000
_cell.angle_alpha   90.00
_cell.angle_beta   90.00
_cell.angle_gamma   90.00
#
_symmetry.space_group_name_H-M   'P 1'
#
loop_
_entity.id
_entity.type
_entity.pdbx_description
1 polymer ?
#
loop_
_entity_poly.entity_id
_entity_poly.type
_entity_poly.pdbx_seq_one_letter_code
_entity_poly.pdbx_strand_id
1 'polypeptide(L)'
;MKKILGFLCSAALLLGLHSCSPETYKKINYLQDVSGDTTMSMKENRGIIIQPQDQLSIIVTSRDPRMATPFNLSVSTFYTGSELSASGASQRITGYVVSNEGDINFPSLGDLHVSGLNRWQLQDLIRDRLADSGLLKDAVVTVEFLNFKISVLGEVASPGTYNVTGDKITILQALALARDLTIYGRRDNVQVIREQNGKRQIYTLDLTNTGIFDSPAYYLQQNDVVYVTPSTVRAGQGEINENYFKSGSFWISLASISMTTINFIIALSNRASRNN
;
A
#
# COMPACT_ATOMS: atom_id res chain seq x y z
N MET A 1 -33.90 9.36 -53.69
CA MET A 1 -33.97 9.14 -52.22
C MET A 1 -33.09 7.98 -51.73
N LYS A 2 -33.14 6.77 -52.32
CA LYS A 2 -32.30 5.62 -51.84
C LYS A 2 -30.77 5.85 -51.89
N LYS A 3 -30.26 6.60 -52.91
CA LYS A 3 -28.82 6.90 -53.05
C LYS A 3 -28.32 7.93 -52.00
N ILE A 4 -29.16 8.88 -51.58
CA ILE A 4 -28.81 9.88 -50.54
C ILE A 4 -28.78 9.24 -49.15
N LEU A 5 -29.69 8.31 -48.90
CA LEU A 5 -29.75 7.57 -47.62
C LEU A 5 -28.51 6.66 -47.44
N GLY A 6 -28.03 6.03 -48.54
CA GLY A 6 -26.81 5.22 -48.53
C GLY A 6 -25.54 6.05 -48.26
N PHE A 7 -25.48 7.27 -48.79
CA PHE A 7 -24.35 8.19 -48.57
C PHE A 7 -24.30 8.72 -47.13
N LEU A 8 -25.45 9.02 -46.53
CA LEU A 8 -25.57 9.44 -45.12
C LEU A 8 -25.19 8.33 -44.15
N CYS A 9 -25.58 7.07 -44.40
CA CYS A 9 -25.17 5.93 -43.62
C CYS A 9 -23.64 5.67 -43.69
N SER A 10 -23.03 5.81 -44.87
CA SER A 10 -21.59 5.65 -45.08
C SER A 10 -20.80 6.76 -44.39
N ALA A 11 -21.27 8.01 -44.43
CA ALA A 11 -20.64 9.14 -43.74
C ALA A 11 -20.73 9.01 -42.23
N ALA A 12 -21.85 8.53 -41.69
CA ALA A 12 -22.00 8.27 -40.25
C ALA A 12 -21.09 7.12 -39.73
N LEU A 13 -20.84 6.11 -40.55
CA LEU A 13 -19.93 5.01 -40.22
C LEU A 13 -18.48 5.45 -40.19
N LEU A 14 -18.06 6.39 -41.02
CA LEU A 14 -16.70 6.94 -41.10
C LEU A 14 -16.38 7.88 -39.92
N LEU A 15 -17.37 8.55 -39.33
CA LEU A 15 -17.20 9.43 -38.18
C LEU A 15 -17.05 8.67 -36.86
N GLY A 16 -17.43 7.39 -36.79
CA GLY A 16 -17.32 6.55 -35.61
C GLY A 16 -15.92 5.96 -35.31
N LEU A 17 -14.97 6.08 -36.26
CA LEU A 17 -13.67 5.40 -36.15
C LEU A 17 -12.56 6.23 -35.49
N HIS A 18 -12.84 7.42 -34.95
CA HIS A 18 -11.83 8.32 -34.40
C HIS A 18 -11.75 8.29 -32.87
N SER A 19 -12.27 7.28 -32.19
CA SER A 19 -12.30 7.21 -30.72
C SER A 19 -11.32 6.20 -30.15
N CYS A 20 -10.05 6.21 -30.55
CA CYS A 20 -8.98 5.56 -29.80
C CYS A 20 -7.94 6.61 -29.44
N SER A 21 -8.05 7.19 -28.23
CA SER A 21 -7.02 8.08 -27.70
C SER A 21 -5.86 7.23 -27.15
N PRO A 22 -4.63 7.37 -27.65
CA PRO A 22 -3.47 6.61 -27.19
C PRO A 22 -2.94 7.05 -25.82
N GLU A 23 -3.57 8.01 -25.14
CA GLU A 23 -3.09 8.55 -23.87
C GLU A 23 -3.40 7.70 -22.64
N THR A 24 -4.23 6.68 -22.78
CA THR A 24 -4.70 5.91 -21.61
C THR A 24 -3.59 5.05 -20.97
N TYR A 25 -2.60 4.57 -21.74
CA TYR A 25 -1.51 3.75 -21.22
C TYR A 25 -0.49 4.54 -20.36
N LYS A 26 -0.32 5.85 -20.63
CA LYS A 26 0.56 6.71 -19.84
C LYS A 26 0.16 6.82 -18.36
N LYS A 27 -1.13 6.64 -18.06
CA LYS A 27 -1.65 6.71 -16.68
C LYS A 27 -1.36 5.46 -15.84
N ILE A 28 -0.88 4.39 -16.48
CA ILE A 28 -0.65 3.09 -15.82
C ILE A 28 0.84 2.88 -15.50
N ASN A 29 1.74 3.54 -16.21
CA ASN A 29 3.17 3.34 -16.07
C ASN A 29 3.74 4.13 -14.88
N TYR A 30 4.77 3.56 -14.28
CA TYR A 30 5.60 4.19 -13.26
C TYR A 30 6.75 4.98 -13.90
N LEU A 31 7.30 5.98 -13.19
CA LEU A 31 8.57 6.66 -13.49
C LEU A 31 8.72 7.06 -14.97
N GLN A 32 7.71 7.76 -15.51
CA GLN A 32 7.64 8.08 -16.94
C GLN A 32 8.59 9.22 -17.37
N ASP A 33 9.15 9.92 -16.41
CA ASP A 33 10.15 10.99 -16.59
C ASP A 33 11.58 10.46 -16.75
N VAL A 34 11.79 9.14 -16.59
CA VAL A 34 13.10 8.52 -16.80
C VAL A 34 13.28 8.16 -18.26
N SER A 35 14.35 8.68 -18.86
CA SER A 35 14.78 8.32 -20.23
C SER A 35 16.20 7.76 -20.19
N GLY A 36 16.36 6.46 -20.47
CA GLY A 36 17.64 5.78 -20.46
C GLY A 36 18.19 5.50 -19.05
N ASP A 37 19.48 5.24 -18.95
CA ASP A 37 20.16 4.99 -17.69
C ASP A 37 20.26 6.27 -16.86
N THR A 38 19.67 6.27 -15.69
CA THR A 38 19.66 7.44 -14.80
C THR A 38 20.21 7.07 -13.42
N THR A 39 21.17 7.82 -12.93
CA THR A 39 21.72 7.69 -11.57
C THR A 39 21.22 8.83 -10.70
N MET A 40 20.62 8.52 -9.57
CA MET A 40 20.12 9.48 -8.59
C MET A 40 20.81 9.27 -7.24
N SER A 41 21.05 10.36 -6.51
CA SER A 41 21.54 10.27 -5.14
C SER A 41 20.40 9.79 -4.24
N MET A 42 20.70 8.79 -3.40
CA MET A 42 19.73 8.33 -2.40
C MET A 42 19.76 9.23 -1.18
N LYS A 43 18.60 9.65 -0.70
CA LYS A 43 18.52 10.26 0.64
C LYS A 43 18.84 9.21 1.70
N GLU A 44 19.62 9.61 2.69
CA GLU A 44 19.94 8.75 3.82
C GLU A 44 18.66 8.33 4.52
N ASN A 45 18.43 7.04 4.59
CA ASN A 45 17.32 6.47 5.36
C ASN A 45 17.75 6.32 6.82
N ARG A 46 17.15 7.10 7.70
CA ARG A 46 17.40 7.01 9.15
C ARG A 46 16.78 5.76 9.81
N GLY A 47 16.19 4.86 9.02
CA GLY A 47 15.49 3.68 9.53
C GLY A 47 14.13 4.02 10.14
N ILE A 48 13.50 2.99 10.70
CA ILE A 48 12.24 3.14 11.43
C ILE A 48 12.52 3.81 12.77
N ILE A 49 11.69 4.78 13.11
CA ILE A 49 11.75 5.47 14.41
C ILE A 49 10.82 4.75 15.37
N ILE A 50 11.36 4.40 16.53
CA ILE A 50 10.64 3.74 17.61
C ILE A 50 9.54 4.66 18.13
N GLN A 51 8.35 4.12 18.27
CA GLN A 51 7.15 4.82 18.73
C GLN A 51 6.54 4.10 19.94
N PRO A 52 5.71 4.78 20.75
CA PRO A 52 4.89 4.11 21.75
C PRO A 52 4.10 2.94 21.16
N GLN A 53 3.94 1.87 21.93
CA GLN A 53 3.29 0.60 21.54
C GLN A 53 4.10 -0.29 20.57
N ASP A 54 5.31 0.11 20.14
CA ASP A 54 6.19 -0.78 19.41
C ASP A 54 6.65 -1.94 20.29
N GLN A 55 6.82 -3.09 19.64
CA GLN A 55 7.38 -4.28 20.28
C GLN A 55 8.78 -4.54 19.73
N LEU A 56 9.74 -4.57 20.63
CA LEU A 56 11.15 -4.71 20.30
C LEU A 56 11.70 -6.02 20.86
N SER A 57 12.41 -6.78 20.03
CA SER A 57 13.32 -7.81 20.48
C SER A 57 14.68 -7.18 20.72
N ILE A 58 15.19 -7.31 21.92
CA ILE A 58 16.53 -6.82 22.28
C ILE A 58 17.31 -8.03 22.80
N ILE A 59 18.39 -8.36 22.11
CA ILE A 59 19.27 -9.48 22.44
C ILE A 59 20.66 -8.93 22.71
N VAL A 60 21.17 -9.23 23.90
CA VAL A 60 22.53 -8.90 24.30
C VAL A 60 23.38 -10.17 24.24
N THR A 61 24.53 -10.07 23.60
CA THR A 61 25.52 -11.15 23.54
C THR A 61 26.88 -10.63 24.01
N SER A 62 27.74 -11.50 24.47
CA SER A 62 29.08 -11.21 24.93
C SER A 62 29.99 -12.40 24.64
N ARG A 63 31.30 -12.24 24.73
CA ARG A 63 32.27 -13.33 24.60
C ARG A 63 32.03 -14.50 25.58
N ASP A 64 31.61 -14.20 26.81
CA ASP A 64 31.07 -15.20 27.74
C ASP A 64 29.55 -15.09 27.78
N PRO A 65 28.82 -16.05 27.16
CA PRO A 65 27.35 -16.00 27.08
C PRO A 65 26.66 -15.94 28.44
N ARG A 66 27.30 -16.46 29.49
CA ARG A 66 26.75 -16.45 30.85
C ARG A 66 26.65 -15.03 31.42
N MET A 67 27.56 -14.14 31.02
CA MET A 67 27.54 -12.74 31.45
C MET A 67 26.41 -11.94 30.77
N ALA A 68 25.97 -12.35 29.57
CA ALA A 68 24.89 -11.70 28.84
C ALA A 68 23.50 -12.20 29.29
N THR A 69 23.40 -13.40 29.88
CA THR A 69 22.10 -14.01 30.26
C THR A 69 21.20 -13.11 31.11
N PRO A 70 21.71 -12.35 32.13
CA PRO A 70 20.85 -11.49 32.95
C PRO A 70 20.18 -10.34 32.23
N PHE A 71 20.68 -9.97 31.05
CA PHE A 71 20.19 -8.84 30.26
C PHE A 71 19.18 -9.25 29.16
N ASN A 72 18.95 -10.55 28.97
CA ASN A 72 18.03 -11.09 28.02
C ASN A 72 16.72 -11.52 28.70
N LEU A 73 15.60 -11.20 28.08
CA LEU A 73 14.31 -11.70 28.53
C LEU A 73 14.24 -13.21 28.35
N SER A 74 13.72 -13.89 29.40
CA SER A 74 13.52 -15.34 29.35
C SER A 74 12.50 -15.68 28.23
N VAL A 75 12.84 -16.67 27.40
CA VAL A 75 11.89 -17.24 26.45
C VAL A 75 10.87 -18.06 27.21
N SER A 76 9.67 -17.57 27.40
CA SER A 76 8.59 -18.32 28.04
C SER A 76 7.90 -19.20 27.01
N THR A 77 8.02 -20.51 27.17
CA THR A 77 7.25 -21.48 26.37
C THR A 77 5.92 -21.71 27.08
N PHE A 78 4.84 -21.19 26.53
CA PHE A 78 3.49 -21.48 27.03
C PHE A 78 2.92 -22.69 26.30
N TYR A 79 2.61 -23.74 27.04
CA TYR A 79 1.81 -24.85 26.55
C TYR A 79 0.33 -24.47 26.65
N THR A 80 -0.33 -24.22 25.53
CA THR A 80 -1.78 -23.97 25.51
C THR A 80 -2.49 -25.29 25.16
N GLY A 81 -3.13 -25.92 26.15
CA GLY A 81 -4.03 -27.04 25.93
C GLY A 81 -3.59 -28.33 26.60
N SER A 82 -4.52 -28.94 27.29
CA SER A 82 -4.50 -30.28 27.85
C SER A 82 -4.70 -31.30 26.74
N GLU A 83 -3.69 -31.61 25.98
CA GLU A 83 -3.52 -32.92 25.33
C GLU A 83 -2.18 -32.96 24.59
N LEU A 84 -1.48 -34.05 24.79
CA LEU A 84 -0.18 -34.37 24.22
C LEU A 84 -0.20 -34.51 22.68
N SER A 85 -0.22 -33.40 21.98
CA SER A 85 0.10 -33.36 20.56
C SER A 85 1.38 -32.55 20.37
N ALA A 86 2.45 -33.24 20.05
CA ALA A 86 3.83 -32.73 19.95
C ALA A 86 4.07 -31.73 18.79
N SER A 87 3.04 -31.03 18.31
CA SER A 87 3.13 -30.11 17.17
C SER A 87 2.64 -28.67 17.45
N GLY A 88 2.54 -28.24 18.72
CA GLY A 88 1.95 -26.96 19.07
C GLY A 88 2.74 -26.07 20.06
N ALA A 89 4.04 -26.28 20.21
CA ALA A 89 4.85 -25.36 21.01
C ALA A 89 5.09 -24.06 20.21
N SER A 90 4.25 -23.08 20.40
CA SER A 90 4.48 -21.70 19.90
C SER A 90 5.52 -21.05 20.79
N GLN A 91 6.76 -21.00 20.33
CA GLN A 91 7.80 -20.18 20.95
C GLN A 91 7.42 -18.70 20.73
N ARG A 92 6.87 -18.06 21.75
CA ARG A 92 6.61 -16.63 21.70
C ARG A 92 7.87 -15.91 22.15
N ILE A 93 8.51 -15.19 21.24
CA ILE A 93 9.61 -14.29 21.57
C ILE A 93 9.00 -13.20 22.45
N THR A 94 9.41 -13.17 23.73
CA THR A 94 9.00 -12.12 24.66
C THR A 94 9.78 -10.86 24.29
N GLY A 95 9.08 -9.83 23.78
CA GLY A 95 9.68 -8.54 23.43
C GLY A 95 9.40 -7.48 24.49
N TYR A 96 10.13 -6.39 24.41
CA TYR A 96 9.86 -5.18 25.16
C TYR A 96 8.75 -4.40 24.47
N VAL A 97 7.74 -3.96 25.23
CA VAL A 97 6.70 -3.06 24.72
C VAL A 97 7.07 -1.64 25.13
N VAL A 98 7.14 -0.73 24.17
CA VAL A 98 7.40 0.69 24.44
C VAL A 98 6.15 1.30 25.09
N SER A 99 6.32 1.91 26.25
CA SER A 99 5.24 2.55 27.00
C SER A 99 4.68 3.77 26.26
N ASN A 100 3.57 4.32 26.75
CA ASN A 100 3.00 5.54 26.19
C ASN A 100 3.92 6.77 26.39
N GLU A 101 4.76 6.73 27.41
CA GLU A 101 5.77 7.74 27.72
C GLU A 101 7.01 7.58 26.84
N GLY A 102 7.12 6.48 26.11
CA GLY A 102 8.23 6.20 25.19
C GLY A 102 9.38 5.42 25.81
N ASP A 103 9.14 4.74 26.94
CA ASP A 103 10.16 4.05 27.73
C ASP A 103 10.01 2.53 27.61
N ILE A 104 11.13 1.82 27.80
CA ILE A 104 11.15 0.38 28.08
C ILE A 104 11.81 0.12 29.44
N ASN A 105 11.36 -0.89 30.15
CA ASN A 105 12.06 -1.35 31.34
C ASN A 105 13.08 -2.42 30.99
N PHE A 106 14.38 -2.06 31.03
CA PHE A 106 15.44 -2.97 30.63
C PHE A 106 16.12 -3.59 31.89
N PRO A 107 16.39 -4.91 31.91
CA PRO A 107 17.00 -5.58 33.06
C PRO A 107 18.30 -4.89 33.50
N SER A 108 18.44 -4.68 34.78
CA SER A 108 19.61 -4.07 35.43
C SER A 108 19.90 -2.60 35.07
N LEU A 109 19.33 -2.03 34.03
CA LEU A 109 19.45 -0.62 33.61
C LEU A 109 18.23 0.22 34.03
N GLY A 110 17.09 -0.44 34.34
CA GLY A 110 15.82 0.24 34.63
C GLY A 110 15.15 0.82 33.43
N ASP A 111 14.45 1.96 33.59
CA ASP A 111 13.68 2.59 32.54
C ASP A 111 14.61 3.37 31.59
N LEU A 112 14.47 3.05 30.31
CA LEU A 112 15.21 3.69 29.21
C LEU A 112 14.26 4.36 28.25
N HIS A 113 14.45 5.66 27.99
CA HIS A 113 13.69 6.37 26.99
C HIS A 113 14.17 5.98 25.59
N VAL A 114 13.29 5.39 24.78
CA VAL A 114 13.62 4.81 23.47
C VAL A 114 12.81 5.42 22.32
N SER A 115 11.72 6.09 22.64
CA SER A 115 10.90 6.77 21.62
C SER A 115 11.69 7.85 20.89
N GLY A 116 11.56 7.92 19.57
CA GLY A 116 12.31 8.86 18.74
C GLY A 116 13.69 8.36 18.30
N LEU A 117 14.21 7.27 18.87
CA LEU A 117 15.43 6.63 18.43
C LEU A 117 15.15 5.69 17.25
N ASN A 118 16.17 5.46 16.43
CA ASN A 118 16.17 4.32 15.52
C ASN A 118 16.86 3.11 16.20
N ARG A 119 16.79 1.93 15.56
CA ARG A 119 17.35 0.71 16.16
C ARG A 119 18.84 0.78 16.47
N TRP A 120 19.63 1.45 15.62
CA TRP A 120 21.08 1.57 15.83
C TRP A 120 21.40 2.50 17.01
N GLN A 121 20.68 3.60 17.12
CA GLN A 121 20.79 4.50 18.26
C GLN A 121 20.41 3.80 19.57
N LEU A 122 19.38 2.93 19.54
CA LEU A 122 19.01 2.13 20.72
C LEU A 122 20.07 1.08 21.03
N GLN A 123 20.65 0.42 20.03
CA GLN A 123 21.76 -0.52 20.22
C GLN A 123 22.95 0.17 20.90
N ASP A 124 23.33 1.33 20.39
CA ASP A 124 24.44 2.12 20.96
C ASP A 124 24.11 2.57 22.39
N LEU A 125 22.91 3.09 22.64
CA LEU A 125 22.46 3.51 23.96
C LEU A 125 22.60 2.38 25.00
N ILE A 126 22.08 1.19 24.69
CA ILE A 126 22.13 0.05 25.59
C ILE A 126 23.58 -0.41 25.80
N ARG A 127 24.34 -0.54 24.71
CA ARG A 127 25.76 -0.93 24.79
C ARG A 127 26.55 -0.01 25.72
N ASP A 128 26.41 1.30 25.50
CA ASP A 128 27.16 2.32 26.22
C ASP A 128 26.73 2.33 27.71
N ARG A 129 25.43 2.21 28.00
CA ARG A 129 24.93 2.12 29.38
C ARG A 129 25.43 0.85 30.12
N LEU A 130 25.51 -0.28 29.42
CA LEU A 130 26.07 -1.52 30.03
C LEU A 130 27.57 -1.39 30.32
N ALA A 131 28.30 -0.73 29.42
CA ALA A 131 29.73 -0.49 29.59
C ALA A 131 30.02 0.52 30.72
N ASP A 132 29.31 1.66 30.75
CA ASP A 132 29.48 2.72 31.74
C ASP A 132 29.14 2.28 33.17
N SER A 133 28.09 1.43 33.29
CA SER A 133 27.71 0.85 34.56
C SER A 133 28.68 -0.26 35.06
N GLY A 134 29.66 -0.64 34.23
CA GLY A 134 30.59 -1.73 34.54
C GLY A 134 29.97 -3.12 34.47
N LEU A 135 28.74 -3.26 34.07
CA LEU A 135 27.98 -4.52 34.02
C LEU A 135 28.48 -5.45 32.91
N LEU A 136 28.71 -4.90 31.69
CA LEU A 136 29.18 -5.69 30.56
C LEU A 136 29.94 -4.79 29.58
N LYS A 137 31.27 -4.96 29.49
CA LYS A 137 32.11 -4.08 28.63
C LYS A 137 32.17 -4.48 27.17
N ASP A 138 31.92 -5.74 26.88
CA ASP A 138 31.98 -6.31 25.53
C ASP A 138 30.59 -6.69 24.96
N ALA A 139 29.57 -5.95 25.37
CA ALA A 139 28.20 -6.16 24.94
C ALA A 139 28.04 -5.92 23.43
N VAL A 140 27.46 -6.89 22.74
CA VAL A 140 26.92 -6.74 21.39
C VAL A 140 25.41 -6.77 21.52
N VAL A 141 24.75 -5.69 21.14
CA VAL A 141 23.31 -5.52 21.27
C VAL A 141 22.68 -5.60 19.91
N THR A 142 21.68 -6.46 19.76
CA THR A 142 20.84 -6.57 18.55
C THR A 142 19.43 -6.14 18.88
N VAL A 143 18.87 -5.22 18.09
CA VAL A 143 17.49 -4.74 18.25
C VAL A 143 16.71 -5.03 16.96
N GLU A 144 15.52 -5.62 17.09
CA GLU A 144 14.61 -5.90 15.97
C GLU A 144 13.18 -5.51 16.35
N PHE A 145 12.41 -5.02 15.37
CA PHE A 145 10.97 -4.79 15.55
C PHE A 145 10.20 -6.11 15.38
N LEU A 146 9.32 -6.43 16.33
CA LEU A 146 8.50 -7.63 16.31
C LEU A 146 7.12 -7.40 15.67
N ASN A 147 6.66 -6.16 15.63
CA ASN A 147 5.32 -5.80 15.17
C ASN A 147 5.31 -4.79 14.03
N PHE A 148 6.41 -4.67 13.28
CA PHE A 148 6.44 -3.75 12.15
C PHE A 148 5.44 -4.17 11.08
N LYS A 149 4.43 -3.35 10.88
CA LYS A 149 3.35 -3.57 9.91
C LYS A 149 2.95 -2.27 9.23
N ILE A 150 2.45 -2.41 8.02
CA ILE A 150 1.84 -1.35 7.22
C ILE A 150 0.49 -1.83 6.72
N SER A 151 -0.40 -0.91 6.38
CA SER A 151 -1.70 -1.23 5.77
C SER A 151 -1.77 -0.64 4.37
N VAL A 152 -2.27 -1.42 3.41
CA VAL A 152 -2.48 -0.97 2.03
C VAL A 152 -3.97 -1.11 1.70
N LEU A 153 -4.60 -0.02 1.29
CA LEU A 153 -6.04 0.08 1.04
C LEU A 153 -6.31 0.72 -0.33
N GLY A 154 -7.55 0.56 -0.81
CA GLY A 154 -8.03 1.18 -2.05
C GLY A 154 -7.84 0.30 -3.27
N GLU A 155 -7.52 0.89 -4.41
CA GLU A 155 -7.45 0.22 -5.72
C GLU A 155 -6.12 -0.52 -5.92
N VAL A 156 -5.89 -1.53 -5.07
CA VAL A 156 -4.80 -2.52 -5.19
C VAL A 156 -5.39 -3.92 -5.36
N ALA A 157 -4.60 -4.85 -5.89
CA ALA A 157 -5.09 -6.20 -6.14
C ALA A 157 -5.36 -7.00 -4.85
N SER A 158 -4.64 -6.69 -3.77
CA SER A 158 -4.75 -7.39 -2.48
C SER A 158 -4.66 -6.37 -1.33
N PRO A 159 -5.77 -5.66 -0.99
CA PRO A 159 -5.77 -4.77 0.16
C PRO A 159 -5.63 -5.57 1.46
N GLY A 160 -4.90 -5.00 2.44
CA GLY A 160 -4.68 -5.67 3.73
C GLY A 160 -3.60 -5.02 4.58
N THR A 161 -3.34 -5.64 5.73
CA THR A 161 -2.22 -5.28 6.61
C THR A 161 -1.10 -6.30 6.42
N TYR A 162 0.11 -5.80 6.20
CA TYR A 162 1.30 -6.59 5.90
C TYR A 162 2.34 -6.43 6.99
N ASN A 163 2.82 -7.53 7.53
CA ASN A 163 3.98 -7.53 8.41
C ASN A 163 5.25 -7.36 7.57
N VAL A 164 6.10 -6.47 8.00
CA VAL A 164 7.37 -6.17 7.33
C VAL A 164 8.50 -6.83 8.09
N THR A 165 9.28 -7.61 7.37
CA THR A 165 10.50 -8.20 7.93
C THR A 165 11.67 -7.25 7.65
N GLY A 166 12.41 -6.91 8.68
CA GLY A 166 13.53 -5.97 8.59
C GLY A 166 13.21 -4.58 9.09
N ASP A 167 14.05 -3.62 8.73
CA ASP A 167 14.10 -2.27 9.31
C ASP A 167 13.70 -1.16 8.33
N LYS A 168 13.27 -1.53 7.14
CA LYS A 168 12.83 -0.57 6.12
C LYS A 168 11.93 -1.22 5.09
N ILE A 169 10.98 -0.46 4.60
CA ILE A 169 10.16 -0.79 3.43
C ILE A 169 9.88 0.50 2.65
N THR A 170 9.96 0.42 1.34
CA THR A 170 9.59 1.54 0.46
C THR A 170 8.12 1.45 0.05
N ILE A 171 7.55 2.57 -0.40
CA ILE A 171 6.19 2.59 -0.95
C ILE A 171 6.04 1.59 -2.10
N LEU A 172 7.04 1.46 -2.97
CA LEU A 172 6.99 0.52 -4.10
C LEU A 172 6.99 -0.94 -3.61
N GLN A 173 7.78 -1.27 -2.57
CA GLN A 173 7.75 -2.60 -1.96
C GLN A 173 6.40 -2.89 -1.28
N ALA A 174 5.81 -1.90 -0.61
CA ALA A 174 4.48 -2.03 0.01
C ALA A 174 3.40 -2.33 -1.03
N LEU A 175 3.44 -1.63 -2.17
CA LEU A 175 2.53 -1.88 -3.28
C LEU A 175 2.76 -3.25 -3.92
N ALA A 176 4.02 -3.69 -4.03
CA ALA A 176 4.35 -5.04 -4.50
C ALA A 176 3.79 -6.13 -3.56
N LEU A 177 3.84 -5.95 -2.22
CA LEU A 177 3.19 -6.84 -1.25
C LEU A 177 1.66 -6.90 -1.49
N ALA A 178 1.05 -5.76 -1.83
CA ALA A 178 -0.37 -5.67 -2.16
C ALA A 178 -0.70 -6.13 -3.60
N ARG A 179 0.24 -6.77 -4.30
CA ARG A 179 0.13 -7.26 -5.69
C ARG A 179 -0.18 -6.16 -6.70
N ASP A 180 0.40 -4.97 -6.47
CA ASP A 180 0.28 -3.79 -7.30
C ASP A 180 -1.12 -3.14 -7.33
N LEU A 181 -1.17 -1.95 -7.96
CA LEU A 181 -2.40 -1.22 -8.22
C LEU A 181 -3.22 -1.92 -9.30
N THR A 182 -4.54 -1.90 -9.16
CA THR A 182 -5.41 -2.29 -10.26
C THR A 182 -5.29 -1.30 -11.44
N ILE A 183 -5.86 -1.65 -12.58
CA ILE A 183 -5.93 -0.73 -13.75
C ILE A 183 -6.73 0.55 -13.44
N TYR A 184 -7.53 0.52 -12.37
CA TYR A 184 -8.35 1.64 -11.91
C TYR A 184 -7.67 2.47 -10.82
N GLY A 185 -6.53 2.00 -10.27
CA GLY A 185 -5.78 2.73 -9.27
C GLY A 185 -5.01 3.92 -9.87
N ARG A 186 -5.10 5.07 -9.23
CA ARG A 186 -4.40 6.28 -9.65
C ARG A 186 -2.96 6.27 -9.16
N ARG A 187 -2.00 6.14 -10.10
CA ARG A 187 -0.56 6.20 -9.81
C ARG A 187 -0.09 7.60 -9.45
N ASP A 188 -0.78 8.60 -9.96
CA ASP A 188 -0.51 10.03 -9.72
C ASP A 188 -1.05 10.55 -8.38
N ASN A 189 -1.77 9.72 -7.61
CA ASN A 189 -2.39 10.12 -6.35
C ASN A 189 -2.48 8.95 -5.37
N VAL A 190 -1.32 8.51 -4.91
CA VAL A 190 -1.20 7.54 -3.81
C VAL A 190 -0.95 8.30 -2.53
N GLN A 191 -1.75 8.06 -1.50
CA GLN A 191 -1.64 8.76 -0.23
C GLN A 191 -1.01 7.87 0.82
N VAL A 192 -0.08 8.42 1.59
CA VAL A 192 0.47 7.79 2.80
C VAL A 192 -0.03 8.58 4.00
N ILE A 193 -0.81 7.93 4.84
CA ILE A 193 -1.34 8.49 6.08
C ILE A 193 -0.44 8.00 7.21
N ARG A 194 0.21 8.93 7.88
CA ARG A 194 1.16 8.69 8.98
C ARG A 194 0.68 9.36 10.25
N GLU A 195 0.67 8.62 11.35
CA GLU A 195 0.42 9.17 12.67
C GLU A 195 1.72 9.21 13.46
N GLN A 196 2.15 10.40 13.87
CA GLN A 196 3.37 10.59 14.63
C GLN A 196 3.23 11.78 15.58
N ASN A 197 3.68 11.62 16.83
CA ASN A 197 3.65 12.68 17.86
C ASN A 197 2.25 13.30 18.05
N GLY A 198 1.21 12.46 18.04
CA GLY A 198 -0.18 12.90 18.19
C GLY A 198 -0.74 13.71 17.01
N LYS A 199 -0.02 13.76 15.90
CA LYS A 199 -0.46 14.43 14.66
C LYS A 199 -0.62 13.41 13.54
N ARG A 200 -1.61 13.65 12.68
CA ARG A 200 -1.81 12.89 11.46
C ARG A 200 -1.33 13.72 10.27
N GLN A 201 -0.45 13.15 9.46
CA GLN A 201 0.06 13.74 8.23
C GLN A 201 -0.35 12.87 7.05
N ILE A 202 -0.74 13.51 5.95
CA ILE A 202 -1.07 12.84 4.70
C ILE A 202 -0.08 13.34 3.64
N TYR A 203 0.67 12.40 3.09
CA TYR A 203 1.61 12.64 1.99
C TYR A 203 0.97 12.12 0.71
N THR A 204 0.92 12.97 -0.31
CA THR A 204 0.49 12.56 -1.65
C THR A 204 1.71 12.27 -2.51
N LEU A 205 1.76 11.08 -3.07
CA LEU A 205 2.85 10.58 -3.90
C LEU A 205 2.35 10.39 -5.32
N ASP A 206 3.12 10.89 -6.26
CA ASP A 206 2.95 10.60 -7.69
C ASP A 206 3.98 9.55 -8.11
N LEU A 207 3.50 8.33 -8.33
CA LEU A 207 4.35 7.20 -8.73
C LEU A 207 4.77 7.26 -10.20
N THR A 208 4.20 8.21 -10.97
CA THR A 208 4.49 8.34 -12.41
C THR A 208 5.80 9.09 -12.68
N ASN A 209 6.39 9.71 -11.66
CA ASN A 209 7.64 10.44 -11.78
C ASN A 209 8.63 10.13 -10.64
N THR A 210 9.89 10.46 -10.87
CA THR A 210 11.01 10.20 -9.95
C THR A 210 10.98 11.04 -8.68
N GLY A 211 10.16 12.08 -8.61
CA GLY A 211 9.99 12.89 -7.40
C GLY A 211 9.53 12.09 -6.17
N ILE A 212 9.02 10.85 -6.36
CA ILE A 212 8.69 9.95 -5.25
C ILE A 212 9.90 9.66 -4.36
N PHE A 213 11.11 9.57 -4.93
CA PHE A 213 12.33 9.24 -4.19
C PHE A 213 12.74 10.34 -3.21
N ASP A 214 12.30 11.58 -3.44
CA ASP A 214 12.52 12.73 -2.57
C ASP A 214 11.46 12.88 -1.48
N SER A 215 10.37 12.13 -1.54
CA SER A 215 9.29 12.23 -0.58
C SER A 215 9.70 11.72 0.81
N PRO A 216 9.32 12.41 1.90
CA PRO A 216 9.48 11.89 3.27
C PRO A 216 8.71 10.58 3.53
N ALA A 217 7.74 10.25 2.68
CA ALA A 217 6.95 9.04 2.76
C ALA A 217 7.38 7.95 1.76
N TYR A 218 8.51 8.12 1.07
CA TYR A 218 9.08 7.07 0.23
C TYR A 218 9.44 5.83 1.05
N TYR A 219 10.09 6.04 2.21
CA TYR A 219 10.26 5.02 3.23
C TYR A 219 9.10 5.08 4.22
N LEU A 220 8.39 3.97 4.33
CA LEU A 220 7.26 3.85 5.23
C LEU A 220 7.71 3.63 6.67
N GLN A 221 6.90 4.09 7.60
CA GLN A 221 7.09 3.95 9.05
C GLN A 221 6.08 2.94 9.61
N GLN A 222 6.25 2.58 10.87
CA GLN A 222 5.33 1.73 11.61
C GLN A 222 3.90 2.29 11.56
N ASN A 223 2.92 1.41 11.28
CA ASN A 223 1.49 1.71 11.18
C ASN A 223 1.10 2.69 10.05
N ASP A 224 1.98 3.02 9.09
CA ASP A 224 1.58 3.81 7.93
C ASP A 224 0.44 3.12 7.17
N VAL A 225 -0.51 3.94 6.70
CA VAL A 225 -1.59 3.48 5.83
C VAL A 225 -1.36 4.05 4.44
N VAL A 226 -1.16 3.16 3.48
CA VAL A 226 -1.07 3.49 2.05
C VAL A 226 -2.46 3.38 1.45
N TYR A 227 -2.97 4.49 0.92
CA TYR A 227 -4.27 4.52 0.28
C TYR A 227 -4.14 4.85 -1.21
N VAL A 228 -4.56 3.92 -2.05
CA VAL A 228 -4.59 4.10 -3.51
C VAL A 228 -5.96 4.60 -3.93
N THR A 229 -6.02 5.83 -4.42
CA THR A 229 -7.29 6.44 -4.84
C THR A 229 -7.82 5.79 -6.13
N PRO A 230 -9.14 5.54 -6.23
CA PRO A 230 -9.74 5.05 -7.45
C PRO A 230 -9.75 6.11 -8.56
N SER A 231 -9.73 5.67 -9.80
CA SER A 231 -9.97 6.54 -10.95
C SER A 231 -11.43 7.00 -11.00
N THR A 232 -11.69 8.08 -11.72
CA THR A 232 -13.06 8.59 -11.94
C THR A 232 -13.96 7.56 -12.62
N VAL A 233 -13.39 6.71 -13.49
CA VAL A 233 -14.12 5.61 -14.14
C VAL A 233 -14.61 4.61 -13.11
N ARG A 234 -13.77 4.24 -12.12
CA ARG A 234 -14.16 3.32 -11.05
C ARG A 234 -15.17 3.94 -10.09
N ALA A 235 -14.94 5.18 -9.69
CA ALA A 235 -15.87 5.92 -8.83
C ALA A 235 -17.26 6.03 -9.50
N GLY A 236 -17.29 6.35 -10.79
CA GLY A 236 -18.54 6.42 -11.55
C GLY A 236 -19.27 5.09 -11.75
N GLN A 237 -18.61 3.94 -11.60
CA GLN A 237 -19.29 2.63 -11.60
C GLN A 237 -20.14 2.40 -10.35
N GLY A 238 -19.85 3.09 -9.24
CA GLY A 238 -20.66 3.07 -8.03
C GLY A 238 -21.97 3.89 -8.13
N GLU A 239 -22.03 4.83 -9.06
CA GLU A 239 -23.20 5.68 -9.30
C GLU A 239 -24.04 5.15 -10.48
N ILE A 240 -24.92 4.21 -10.18
CA ILE A 240 -25.67 3.42 -11.18
C ILE A 240 -26.54 4.29 -12.11
N ASN A 241 -27.03 5.44 -11.65
CA ASN A 241 -28.01 6.24 -12.44
C ASN A 241 -27.37 7.18 -13.48
N GLU A 242 -26.24 7.82 -13.18
CA GLU A 242 -25.62 8.73 -14.16
C GLU A 242 -24.83 8.03 -15.26
N ASN A 243 -24.20 6.91 -14.96
CA ASN A 243 -23.38 6.18 -15.93
C ASN A 243 -24.20 5.36 -16.92
N TYR A 244 -25.43 4.98 -16.57
CA TYR A 244 -26.30 4.25 -17.46
C TYR A 244 -26.63 5.10 -18.72
N PHE A 245 -26.94 6.38 -18.53
CA PHE A 245 -27.23 7.32 -19.61
C PHE A 245 -25.97 7.80 -20.38
N LYS A 246 -24.78 7.70 -19.75
CA LYS A 246 -23.49 8.04 -20.38
C LYS A 246 -22.89 6.86 -21.16
N SER A 247 -23.42 5.65 -20.98
CA SER A 247 -22.88 4.47 -21.66
C SER A 247 -23.28 4.45 -23.13
N GLY A 248 -22.31 4.22 -24.02
CA GLY A 248 -22.58 4.08 -25.48
C GLY A 248 -23.55 2.93 -25.75
N SER A 249 -23.59 1.89 -24.95
CA SER A 249 -24.50 0.75 -25.06
C SER A 249 -25.96 1.14 -24.85
N PHE A 250 -26.26 2.09 -23.97
CA PHE A 250 -27.62 2.63 -23.81
C PHE A 250 -28.13 3.29 -25.10
N TRP A 251 -27.32 4.17 -25.70
CA TRP A 251 -27.70 4.88 -26.94
C TRP A 251 -27.79 3.94 -28.13
N ILE A 252 -26.93 2.94 -28.23
CA ILE A 252 -26.99 1.89 -29.25
C ILE A 252 -28.27 1.08 -29.11
N SER A 253 -28.65 0.69 -27.88
CA SER A 253 -29.89 -0.04 -27.62
C SER A 253 -31.11 0.79 -27.97
N LEU A 254 -31.11 2.06 -27.60
CA LEU A 254 -32.20 2.99 -27.95
C LEU A 254 -32.33 3.17 -29.44
N ALA A 255 -31.23 3.35 -30.17
CA ALA A 255 -31.20 3.45 -31.63
C ALA A 255 -31.70 2.16 -32.31
N SER A 256 -31.31 0.98 -31.78
CA SER A 256 -31.76 -0.32 -32.30
C SER A 256 -33.25 -0.52 -32.11
N ILE A 257 -33.80 -0.17 -30.95
CA ILE A 257 -35.25 -0.24 -30.68
C ILE A 257 -36.00 0.70 -31.63
N SER A 258 -35.51 1.94 -31.83
CA SER A 258 -36.11 2.92 -32.72
C SER A 258 -36.13 2.42 -34.16
N MET A 259 -35.03 1.82 -34.61
CA MET A 259 -34.92 1.30 -36.00
C MET A 259 -35.83 0.10 -36.22
N THR A 260 -35.98 -0.76 -35.20
CA THR A 260 -36.88 -1.93 -35.24
C THR A 260 -38.34 -1.49 -35.30
N THR A 261 -38.73 -0.49 -34.50
CA THR A 261 -40.11 0.04 -34.54
C THR A 261 -40.45 0.73 -35.87
N ILE A 262 -39.52 1.50 -36.43
CA ILE A 262 -39.71 2.12 -37.74
C ILE A 262 -39.88 1.06 -38.83
N ASN A 263 -39.04 0.03 -38.85
CA ASN A 263 -39.17 -1.06 -39.83
C ASN A 263 -40.49 -1.82 -39.69
N PHE A 264 -40.96 -2.04 -38.45
CA PHE A 264 -42.24 -2.67 -38.18
C PHE A 264 -43.41 -1.83 -38.69
N ILE A 265 -43.40 -0.52 -38.48
CA ILE A 265 -44.44 0.42 -38.99
C ILE A 265 -44.45 0.41 -40.53
N ILE A 266 -43.29 0.45 -41.19
CA ILE A 266 -43.17 0.38 -42.62
C ILE A 266 -43.71 -0.93 -43.16
N ALA A 267 -43.45 -2.06 -42.50
CA ALA A 267 -43.95 -3.37 -42.88
C ALA A 267 -45.49 -3.45 -42.79
N LEU A 268 -46.07 -2.88 -41.74
CA LEU A 268 -47.53 -2.81 -41.57
C LEU A 268 -48.17 -1.89 -42.64
N SER A 269 -47.61 -0.73 -42.95
CA SER A 269 -48.06 0.19 -43.96
C SER A 269 -48.05 -0.45 -45.35
N ASN A 270 -46.97 -1.16 -45.71
CA ASN A 270 -46.85 -1.87 -46.98
C ASN A 270 -47.83 -3.04 -47.08
N ARG A 271 -48.20 -3.69 -45.96
CA ARG A 271 -49.21 -4.75 -45.95
C ARG A 271 -50.61 -4.19 -46.11
N ALA A 272 -50.93 -3.05 -45.50
CA ALA A 272 -52.22 -2.36 -45.68
C ALA A 272 -52.43 -1.88 -47.11
N SER A 273 -51.36 -1.36 -47.76
CA SER A 273 -51.41 -0.89 -49.16
C SER A 273 -51.52 -2.01 -50.22
N ARG A 274 -51.24 -3.27 -49.81
CA ARG A 274 -51.42 -4.44 -50.72
C ARG A 274 -52.78 -5.06 -50.62
N ASN A 275 -53.58 -4.72 -49.63
CA ASN A 275 -54.96 -5.28 -49.45
C ASN A 275 -56.08 -4.31 -49.91
N ASN A 276 -55.71 -3.12 -50.41
CA ASN A 276 -56.55 -2.20 -51.15
C ASN A 276 -56.19 -2.22 -52.64
#